data_1f43d6834aba2a10d5d8b50345844703
#
_entry.id   1f43d6834aba2a10d5d8b50345844703
#
_cell.length_a   1.000
_cell.length_b   1.000
_cell.length_c   1.000
_cell.angle_alpha   90.00
_cell.angle_beta   90.00
_cell.angle_gamma   90.00
#
_symmetry.space_group_name_H-M   'P 1'
#
loop_
_entity.id
_entity.type
_entity.pdbx_description
1 polymer ?
#
loop_
_entity_poly.entity_id
_entity_poly.type
_entity_poly.pdbx_seq_one_letter_code
_entity_poly.pdbx_strand_id
1 'polypeptide(L)'
;HESPDPEKVTRLREFLASLDMKFGQNEVIRPKTFNRLLGQVRETPNERLVNELVLRCQSQALYAPDNIGHFGLGLARYAHFTSPIRRYADLLVHRALIAAHNFGDDGLSKDAGSRFVEFAEQISMTERRAVVAERMAMDRYATRYLADRVGSDFTGRITGVASAGVFVAIADTGADGLVGM
;
A
#
# COMPACT_ATOMS: atom_id res chain seq x y z
N HIS A 1 -2.35 -4.74 -9.52
CA HIS A 1 -1.61 -3.56 -9.02
C HIS A 1 -1.13 -2.74 -10.21
N GLU A 2 -1.74 -1.60 -10.44
CA GLU A 2 -1.43 -0.71 -11.56
C GLU A 2 -0.07 0.00 -11.41
N SER A 3 0.39 0.61 -12.49
CA SER A 3 1.52 1.53 -12.44
C SER A 3 1.20 2.75 -11.57
N PRO A 4 2.21 3.38 -10.97
CA PRO A 4 2.03 4.60 -10.21
C PRO A 4 1.36 5.71 -11.00
N ASP A 5 0.58 6.53 -10.30
CA ASP A 5 -0.05 7.71 -10.86
C ASP A 5 1.02 8.69 -11.41
N PRO A 6 0.92 9.13 -12.68
CA PRO A 6 1.89 10.04 -13.29
C PRO A 6 2.10 11.35 -12.51
N GLU A 7 1.04 11.92 -11.90
CA GLU A 7 1.15 13.13 -11.10
C GLU A 7 1.98 12.89 -9.82
N LYS A 8 1.76 11.76 -9.16
CA LYS A 8 2.54 11.39 -7.98
C LYS A 8 4.01 11.14 -8.32
N VAL A 9 4.27 10.52 -9.48
CA VAL A 9 5.63 10.34 -10.00
C VAL A 9 6.30 11.69 -10.27
N THR A 10 5.57 12.65 -10.83
CA THR A 10 6.09 14.00 -11.08
C THR A 10 6.46 14.72 -9.77
N ARG A 11 5.57 14.68 -8.77
CA ARG A 11 5.86 15.26 -7.44
C ARG A 11 7.06 14.58 -6.76
N LEU A 12 7.20 13.25 -6.91
CA LEU A 12 8.36 12.54 -6.41
C LEU A 12 9.64 13.01 -7.10
N ARG A 13 9.64 13.23 -8.42
CA ARG A 13 10.78 13.76 -9.17
C ARG A 13 11.18 15.15 -8.70
N GLU A 14 10.23 16.06 -8.54
CA GLU A 14 10.45 17.42 -8.06
C GLU A 14 11.08 17.41 -6.66
N PHE A 15 10.56 16.58 -5.78
CA PHE A 15 11.12 16.42 -4.44
C PHE A 15 12.56 15.87 -4.48
N LEU A 16 12.80 14.82 -5.26
CA LEU A 16 14.14 14.23 -5.38
C LEU A 16 15.14 15.19 -6.01
N ALA A 17 14.69 16.05 -6.93
CA ALA A 17 15.54 17.10 -7.50
C ALA A 17 15.99 18.12 -6.43
N SER A 18 15.17 18.41 -5.41
CA SER A 18 15.55 19.26 -4.27
C SER A 18 16.62 18.64 -3.36
N LEU A 19 16.86 17.33 -3.50
CA LEU A 19 17.91 16.56 -2.83
C LEU A 19 19.09 16.23 -3.77
N ASP A 20 19.19 16.92 -4.91
CA ASP A 20 20.19 16.65 -5.97
C ASP A 20 20.16 15.21 -6.52
N MET A 21 19.00 14.55 -6.42
CA MET A 21 18.82 13.17 -6.88
C MET A 21 18.05 13.11 -8.20
N LYS A 22 18.52 12.26 -9.13
CA LYS A 22 17.86 12.01 -10.42
C LYS A 22 16.98 10.77 -10.36
N PHE A 23 15.74 10.90 -10.82
CA PHE A 23 14.78 9.79 -10.86
C PHE A 23 14.01 9.75 -12.17
N GLY A 24 14.20 8.69 -12.96
CA GLY A 24 13.37 8.37 -14.11
C GLY A 24 13.23 9.50 -15.14
N GLN A 25 14.29 10.27 -15.40
CA GLN A 25 14.27 11.31 -16.42
C GLN A 25 14.20 10.68 -17.80
N ASN A 26 13.18 11.07 -18.59
CA ASN A 26 12.99 10.61 -19.97
C ASN A 26 12.89 9.09 -20.16
N GLU A 27 12.52 8.34 -19.12
CA GLU A 27 12.30 6.90 -19.21
C GLU A 27 10.91 6.49 -18.71
N VAL A 28 10.41 5.37 -19.24
CA VAL A 28 9.21 4.72 -18.72
C VAL A 28 9.50 4.20 -17.32
N ILE A 29 8.71 4.64 -16.35
CA ILE A 29 8.85 4.21 -14.97
C ILE A 29 8.50 2.73 -14.85
N ARG A 30 9.45 1.96 -14.33
CA ARG A 30 9.35 0.51 -14.08
C ARG A 30 9.73 0.20 -12.63
N PRO A 31 9.38 -0.96 -12.10
CA PRO A 31 9.78 -1.36 -10.74
C PRO A 31 11.28 -1.19 -10.48
N LYS A 32 12.12 -1.57 -11.44
CA LYS A 32 13.57 -1.41 -11.31
C LYS A 32 14.06 0.04 -11.21
N THR A 33 13.27 1.02 -11.72
CA THR A 33 13.58 2.45 -11.57
C THR A 33 13.48 2.85 -10.10
N PHE A 34 12.45 2.36 -9.41
CA PHE A 34 12.32 2.55 -7.97
C PHE A 34 13.41 1.80 -7.19
N ASN A 35 13.68 0.54 -7.52
CA ASN A 35 14.73 -0.25 -6.86
C ASN A 35 16.10 0.43 -6.96
N ARG A 36 16.43 1.04 -8.10
CA ARG A 36 17.65 1.82 -8.28
C ARG A 36 17.69 3.05 -7.36
N LEU A 37 16.57 3.78 -7.24
CA LEU A 37 16.45 4.92 -6.32
C LEU A 37 16.62 4.47 -4.86
N LEU A 38 15.90 3.42 -4.44
CA LEU A 38 15.99 2.88 -3.08
C LEU A 38 17.41 2.41 -2.75
N GLY A 39 18.11 1.82 -3.73
CA GLY A 39 19.53 1.45 -3.58
C GLY A 39 20.46 2.66 -3.39
N GLN A 40 20.17 3.80 -4.02
CA GLN A 40 20.98 5.02 -3.88
C GLN A 40 20.83 5.69 -2.50
N VAL A 41 19.66 5.56 -1.88
CA VAL A 41 19.39 6.21 -0.58
C VAL A 41 19.67 5.31 0.61
N ARG A 42 19.97 4.04 0.37
CA ARG A 42 20.24 3.08 1.42
C ARG A 42 21.38 3.55 2.34
N GLU A 43 21.15 3.44 3.65
CA GLU A 43 22.11 3.87 4.68
C GLU A 43 22.43 5.39 4.66
N THR A 44 21.61 6.20 3.98
CA THR A 44 21.73 7.65 4.00
C THR A 44 20.69 8.28 4.96
N PRO A 45 20.87 9.52 5.42
CA PRO A 45 19.86 10.22 6.22
C PRO A 45 18.50 10.35 5.54
N ASN A 46 18.44 10.27 4.20
CA ASN A 46 17.22 10.42 3.40
C ASN A 46 16.50 9.10 3.14
N GLU A 47 17.07 7.95 3.50
CA GLU A 47 16.52 6.62 3.19
C GLU A 47 15.05 6.49 3.58
N ARG A 48 14.72 6.78 4.83
CA ARG A 48 13.35 6.63 5.34
C ARG A 48 12.36 7.55 4.64
N LEU A 49 12.75 8.80 4.43
CA LEU A 49 11.90 9.78 3.76
C LEU A 49 11.62 9.39 2.32
N VAL A 50 12.65 8.98 1.58
CA VAL A 50 12.48 8.52 0.19
C VAL A 50 11.66 7.24 0.11
N ASN A 51 11.86 6.28 1.03
CA ASN A 51 11.05 5.07 1.12
C ASN A 51 9.57 5.39 1.32
N GLU A 52 9.22 6.31 2.23
CA GLU A 52 7.85 6.75 2.46
C GLU A 52 7.24 7.41 1.22
N LEU A 53 7.98 8.28 0.53
CA LEU A 53 7.51 8.95 -0.68
C LEU A 53 7.32 7.98 -1.85
N VAL A 54 8.23 7.02 -2.02
CA VAL A 54 8.09 5.95 -3.00
C VAL A 54 6.86 5.11 -2.72
N LEU A 55 6.59 4.76 -1.45
CA LEU A 55 5.40 4.02 -1.07
C LEU A 55 4.11 4.81 -1.36
N ARG A 56 4.07 6.11 -1.02
CA ARG A 56 2.93 6.99 -1.30
C ARG A 56 2.69 7.24 -2.79
N CYS A 57 3.73 7.09 -3.61
CA CYS A 57 3.66 7.22 -5.05
C CYS A 57 2.96 6.01 -5.71
N GLN A 58 2.99 4.83 -5.08
CA GLN A 58 2.38 3.62 -5.65
C GLN A 58 0.86 3.74 -5.73
N SER A 59 0.30 3.11 -6.77
CA SER A 59 -1.15 2.91 -6.87
C SER A 59 -1.62 1.89 -5.83
N GLN A 60 -2.82 2.05 -5.34
CA GLN A 60 -3.44 1.07 -4.46
C GLN A 60 -3.78 -0.19 -5.25
N ALA A 61 -3.51 -1.36 -4.70
CA ALA A 61 -3.93 -2.63 -5.28
C ALA A 61 -5.46 -2.74 -5.29
N LEU A 62 -6.00 -3.41 -6.29
CA LEU A 62 -7.42 -3.72 -6.41
C LEU A 62 -7.60 -5.17 -6.87
N TYR A 63 -8.71 -5.77 -6.50
CA TYR A 63 -9.15 -7.02 -7.09
C TYR A 63 -9.99 -6.71 -8.32
N ALA A 64 -9.73 -7.41 -9.42
CA ALA A 64 -10.46 -7.28 -10.67
C ALA A 64 -10.49 -8.63 -11.41
N PRO A 65 -11.52 -8.92 -12.21
CA PRO A 65 -11.54 -10.10 -13.07
C PRO A 65 -10.46 -10.03 -14.16
N ASP A 66 -10.18 -8.82 -14.65
CA ASP A 66 -9.13 -8.58 -15.65
C ASP A 66 -7.75 -8.63 -14.98
N ASN A 67 -6.89 -9.51 -15.50
CA ASN A 67 -5.56 -9.69 -14.95
C ASN A 67 -4.57 -8.67 -15.54
N ILE A 68 -4.50 -7.50 -14.91
CA ILE A 68 -3.59 -6.40 -15.28
C ILE A 68 -2.17 -6.61 -14.76
N GLY A 69 -1.93 -7.72 -14.05
CA GLY A 69 -0.64 -8.03 -13.44
C GLY A 69 -0.36 -7.28 -12.14
N HIS A 70 0.90 -7.20 -11.79
CA HIS A 70 1.35 -6.56 -10.55
C HIS A 70 2.60 -5.71 -10.81
N PHE A 71 2.40 -4.39 -10.91
CA PHE A 71 3.49 -3.45 -11.22
C PHE A 71 4.68 -3.62 -10.26
N GLY A 72 4.46 -3.56 -8.94
CA GLY A 72 5.53 -3.60 -7.96
C GLY A 72 6.38 -4.88 -8.00
N LEU A 73 5.80 -6.01 -8.44
CA LEU A 73 6.51 -7.27 -8.64
C LEU A 73 7.06 -7.42 -10.07
N GLY A 74 6.70 -6.54 -10.98
CA GLY A 74 7.10 -6.62 -12.39
C GLY A 74 6.47 -7.79 -13.14
N LEU A 75 5.31 -8.28 -12.70
CA LEU A 75 4.62 -9.42 -13.27
C LEU A 75 3.51 -8.96 -14.21
N ALA A 76 3.52 -9.47 -15.45
CA ALA A 76 2.47 -9.19 -16.43
C ALA A 76 1.13 -9.86 -16.09
N ARG A 77 1.14 -10.93 -15.33
CA ARG A 77 -0.05 -11.62 -14.80
C ARG A 77 0.19 -11.98 -13.34
N TYR A 78 -0.82 -11.78 -12.53
CA TYR A 78 -0.74 -12.05 -11.10
C TYR A 78 -2.11 -12.40 -10.54
N ALA A 79 -2.16 -13.38 -9.66
CA ALA A 79 -3.34 -13.70 -8.88
C ALA A 79 -2.94 -14.10 -7.46
N HIS A 80 -3.78 -13.84 -6.50
CA HIS A 80 -3.67 -14.42 -5.18
C HIS A 80 -4.00 -15.91 -5.24
N PHE A 81 -3.21 -16.75 -4.57
CA PHE A 81 -3.37 -18.20 -4.64
C PHE A 81 -3.10 -18.92 -3.31
N THR A 82 -2.16 -18.43 -2.52
CA THR A 82 -1.52 -19.19 -1.45
C THR A 82 -2.24 -19.14 -0.11
N SER A 83 -3.33 -18.40 0.03
CA SER A 83 -4.03 -18.21 1.31
C SER A 83 -5.55 -18.30 1.22
N PRO A 84 -6.14 -19.42 0.67
CA PRO A 84 -7.59 -19.52 0.45
C PRO A 84 -8.43 -19.57 1.73
N ILE A 85 -7.82 -19.87 2.89
CA ILE A 85 -8.51 -19.89 4.19
C ILE A 85 -8.93 -18.46 4.62
N ARG A 86 -8.14 -17.45 4.30
CA ARG A 86 -8.35 -16.08 4.77
C ARG A 86 -8.57 -15.05 3.67
N ARG A 87 -8.37 -15.41 2.40
CA ARG A 87 -8.61 -14.52 1.25
C ARG A 87 -9.57 -15.17 0.27
N TYR A 88 -10.74 -14.59 0.14
CA TYR A 88 -11.78 -15.13 -0.75
C TYR A 88 -11.35 -15.14 -2.23
N ALA A 89 -10.52 -14.18 -2.65
CA ALA A 89 -9.95 -14.16 -4.01
C ALA A 89 -9.15 -15.45 -4.31
N ASP A 90 -8.32 -15.91 -3.38
CA ASP A 90 -7.56 -17.17 -3.54
C ASP A 90 -8.50 -18.37 -3.68
N LEU A 91 -9.55 -18.42 -2.86
CA LEU A 91 -10.56 -19.48 -2.96
C LEU A 91 -11.26 -19.49 -4.32
N LEU A 92 -11.59 -18.30 -4.86
CA LEU A 92 -12.19 -18.21 -6.20
C LEU A 92 -11.24 -18.73 -7.28
N VAL A 93 -9.94 -18.43 -7.19
CA VAL A 93 -8.92 -18.95 -8.12
C VAL A 93 -8.82 -20.47 -8.02
N HIS A 94 -8.77 -21.03 -6.79
CA HIS A 94 -8.77 -22.50 -6.60
C HIS A 94 -9.99 -23.15 -7.23
N ARG A 95 -11.19 -22.63 -6.96
CA ARG A 95 -12.44 -23.16 -7.52
C ARG A 95 -12.51 -23.02 -9.05
N ALA A 96 -11.96 -21.94 -9.60
CA ALA A 96 -11.86 -21.76 -11.04
C ALA A 96 -10.94 -22.83 -11.68
N LEU A 97 -9.81 -23.14 -11.04
CA LEU A 97 -8.91 -24.21 -11.49
C LEU A 97 -9.56 -25.60 -11.40
N ILE A 98 -10.27 -25.90 -10.31
CA ILE A 98 -11.01 -27.15 -10.16
C ILE A 98 -12.02 -27.31 -11.30
N ALA A 99 -12.79 -26.28 -11.59
CA ALA A 99 -13.76 -26.29 -12.69
C ALA A 99 -13.10 -26.45 -14.06
N ALA A 100 -12.00 -25.70 -14.32
CA ALA A 100 -11.31 -25.71 -15.61
C ALA A 100 -10.64 -27.06 -15.94
N HIS A 101 -10.19 -27.79 -14.90
CA HIS A 101 -9.44 -29.04 -15.06
C HIS A 101 -10.22 -30.28 -14.61
N ASN A 102 -11.49 -30.14 -14.22
CA ASN A 102 -12.34 -31.22 -13.70
C ASN A 102 -11.70 -32.00 -12.53
N PHE A 103 -11.12 -31.27 -11.58
CA PHE A 103 -10.44 -31.88 -10.42
C PHE A 103 -11.38 -32.29 -9.28
N GLY A 104 -12.69 -32.01 -9.41
CA GLY A 104 -13.71 -32.36 -8.43
C GLY A 104 -15.01 -31.61 -8.67
N ASP A 105 -15.97 -31.79 -7.75
CA ASP A 105 -17.34 -31.26 -7.87
C ASP A 105 -17.50 -29.86 -7.23
N ASP A 106 -16.49 -29.39 -6.49
CA ASP A 106 -16.50 -28.13 -5.76
C ASP A 106 -15.90 -26.97 -6.57
N GLY A 107 -15.82 -27.13 -7.89
CA GLY A 107 -15.38 -26.09 -8.82
C GLY A 107 -16.31 -24.86 -8.86
N LEU A 108 -15.84 -23.82 -9.53
CA LEU A 108 -16.60 -22.59 -9.71
C LEU A 108 -17.84 -22.82 -10.58
N SER A 109 -19.01 -22.45 -10.10
CA SER A 109 -20.23 -22.51 -10.90
C SER A 109 -20.24 -21.41 -11.99
N LYS A 110 -21.00 -21.62 -13.07
CA LYS A 110 -21.15 -20.63 -14.15
C LYS A 110 -21.73 -19.30 -13.63
N ASP A 111 -22.70 -19.38 -12.71
CA ASP A 111 -23.30 -18.22 -12.08
C ASP A 111 -22.26 -17.42 -11.25
N ALA A 112 -21.44 -18.10 -10.45
CA ALA A 112 -20.38 -17.43 -9.71
C ALA A 112 -19.33 -16.76 -10.64
N GLY A 113 -19.04 -17.38 -11.79
CA GLY A 113 -18.14 -16.81 -12.80
C GLY A 113 -18.65 -15.48 -13.38
N SER A 114 -19.97 -15.36 -13.60
CA SER A 114 -20.59 -14.12 -14.11
C SER A 114 -20.57 -12.96 -13.10
N ARG A 115 -20.38 -13.24 -11.81
CA ARG A 115 -20.37 -12.28 -10.70
C ARG A 115 -18.97 -11.85 -10.25
N PHE A 116 -17.92 -12.13 -10.99
CA PHE A 116 -16.54 -11.80 -10.59
C PHE A 116 -16.31 -10.32 -10.38
N VAL A 117 -16.95 -9.44 -11.15
CA VAL A 117 -16.87 -7.98 -10.94
C VAL A 117 -17.41 -7.62 -9.56
N GLU A 118 -18.60 -8.11 -9.22
CA GLU A 118 -19.24 -7.89 -7.91
C GLU A 118 -18.35 -8.40 -6.75
N PHE A 119 -17.81 -9.62 -6.89
CA PHE A 119 -16.93 -10.18 -5.87
C PHE A 119 -15.63 -9.37 -5.71
N ALA A 120 -15.03 -8.92 -6.81
CA ALA A 120 -13.81 -8.12 -6.78
C ALA A 120 -14.02 -6.78 -6.08
N GLU A 121 -15.12 -6.08 -6.36
CA GLU A 121 -15.52 -4.85 -5.69
C GLU A 121 -15.76 -5.06 -4.20
N GLN A 122 -16.51 -6.11 -3.84
CA GLN A 122 -16.80 -6.47 -2.45
C GLN A 122 -15.52 -6.79 -1.66
N ILE A 123 -14.62 -7.59 -2.22
CA ILE A 123 -13.36 -7.95 -1.58
C ILE A 123 -12.50 -6.69 -1.38
N SER A 124 -12.36 -5.86 -2.42
CA SER A 124 -11.58 -4.62 -2.35
C SER A 124 -12.15 -3.64 -1.31
N MET A 125 -13.47 -3.55 -1.19
CA MET A 125 -14.14 -2.72 -0.18
C MET A 125 -13.91 -3.25 1.24
N THR A 126 -14.08 -4.56 1.45
CA THR A 126 -13.93 -5.18 2.77
C THR A 126 -12.48 -5.15 3.25
N GLU A 127 -11.51 -5.32 2.36
CA GLU A 127 -10.09 -5.19 2.67
C GLU A 127 -9.76 -3.75 3.15
N ARG A 128 -10.20 -2.73 2.41
CA ARG A 128 -10.03 -1.34 2.83
C ARG A 128 -10.67 -1.05 4.19
N ARG A 129 -11.88 -1.58 4.42
CA ARG A 129 -12.56 -1.43 5.72
C ARG A 129 -11.78 -2.10 6.85
N ALA A 130 -11.19 -3.27 6.62
CA ALA A 130 -10.36 -3.96 7.59
C ALA A 130 -9.12 -3.13 7.96
N VAL A 131 -8.42 -2.56 6.98
CA VAL A 131 -7.26 -1.66 7.23
C VAL A 131 -7.66 -0.44 8.05
N VAL A 132 -8.81 0.19 7.75
CA VAL A 132 -9.31 1.33 8.54
C VAL A 132 -9.62 0.91 9.98
N ALA A 133 -10.26 -0.25 10.17
CA ALA A 133 -10.59 -0.76 11.49
C ALA A 133 -9.32 -1.07 12.32
N GLU A 134 -8.32 -1.68 11.70
CA GLU A 134 -7.01 -1.94 12.31
C GLU A 134 -6.34 -0.62 12.75
N ARG A 135 -6.28 0.37 11.85
CA ARG A 135 -5.72 1.69 12.16
C ARG A 135 -6.45 2.34 13.35
N MET A 136 -7.78 2.38 13.31
CA MET A 136 -8.57 2.95 14.41
C MET A 136 -8.34 2.23 15.74
N ALA A 137 -8.15 0.91 15.73
CA ALA A 137 -7.82 0.16 16.93
C ALA A 137 -6.44 0.54 17.46
N MET A 138 -5.43 0.61 16.59
CA MET A 138 -4.07 1.03 16.95
C MET A 138 -4.06 2.45 17.52
N ASP A 139 -4.76 3.39 16.89
CA ASP A 139 -4.86 4.77 17.36
C ASP A 139 -5.48 4.85 18.76
N ARG A 140 -6.51 4.05 19.05
CA ARG A 140 -7.12 3.97 20.39
C ARG A 140 -6.15 3.41 21.44
N TYR A 141 -5.40 2.35 21.12
CA TYR A 141 -4.41 1.79 22.04
C TYR A 141 -3.26 2.77 22.28
N ALA A 142 -2.77 3.43 21.22
CA ALA A 142 -1.73 4.45 21.33
C ALA A 142 -2.18 5.63 22.21
N THR A 143 -3.40 6.13 21.99
CA THR A 143 -3.99 7.20 22.81
C THR A 143 -4.13 6.79 24.26
N ARG A 144 -4.61 5.58 24.56
CA ARG A 144 -4.73 5.07 25.93
C ARG A 144 -3.38 4.92 26.60
N TYR A 145 -2.37 4.43 25.87
CA TYR A 145 -1.00 4.30 26.39
C TYR A 145 -0.38 5.66 26.75
N LEU A 146 -0.71 6.71 25.98
CA LEU A 146 -0.20 8.05 26.21
C LEU A 146 -1.02 8.87 27.22
N ALA A 147 -2.23 8.41 27.59
CA ALA A 147 -3.14 9.17 28.47
C ALA A 147 -2.50 9.54 29.82
N ASP A 148 -1.73 8.62 30.42
CA ASP A 148 -1.04 8.83 31.70
C ASP A 148 0.30 9.55 31.55
N ARG A 149 0.65 9.96 30.33
CA ARG A 149 1.93 10.61 29.98
C ARG A 149 1.77 12.04 29.45
N VAL A 150 0.61 12.62 29.68
CA VAL A 150 0.35 14.03 29.34
C VAL A 150 1.29 14.93 30.14
N GLY A 151 2.01 15.83 29.44
CA GLY A 151 3.05 16.69 30.03
C GLY A 151 4.45 16.10 30.04
N SER A 152 4.63 14.88 29.53
CA SER A 152 5.96 14.27 29.34
C SER A 152 6.59 14.73 28.03
N ASP A 153 7.90 14.78 27.99
CA ASP A 153 8.68 15.07 26.79
C ASP A 153 8.92 13.79 25.98
N PHE A 154 8.74 13.90 24.65
CA PHE A 154 8.97 12.79 23.72
C PHE A 154 9.86 13.23 22.55
N THR A 155 10.70 12.35 22.09
CA THR A 155 11.38 12.51 20.81
C THR A 155 10.39 12.21 19.67
N GLY A 156 10.10 13.20 18.84
CA GLY A 156 9.19 13.09 17.73
C GLY A 156 9.85 13.43 16.40
N ARG A 157 9.22 12.96 15.32
CA ARG A 157 9.62 13.27 13.96
C ARG A 157 8.45 13.87 13.20
N ILE A 158 8.69 14.96 12.49
CA ILE A 158 7.69 15.55 11.58
C ILE A 158 7.44 14.58 10.43
N THR A 159 6.17 14.19 10.24
CA THR A 159 5.70 13.27 9.20
C THR A 159 4.87 13.97 8.12
N GLY A 160 4.46 15.21 8.38
CA GLY A 160 3.71 16.01 7.43
C GLY A 160 3.59 17.47 7.90
N VAL A 161 3.30 18.34 6.95
CA VAL A 161 3.04 19.76 7.19
C VAL A 161 1.69 20.11 6.58
N ALA A 162 0.87 20.81 7.34
CA ALA A 162 -0.44 21.33 6.91
C ALA A 162 -0.57 22.81 7.32
N SER A 163 -1.56 23.50 6.77
CA SER A 163 -1.83 24.90 7.15
C SER A 163 -2.19 25.08 8.63
N ALA A 164 -2.72 24.02 9.28
CA ALA A 164 -3.11 24.02 10.69
C ALA A 164 -1.97 23.63 11.64
N GLY A 165 -0.82 23.17 11.15
CA GLY A 165 0.28 22.72 11.99
C GLY A 165 1.12 21.62 11.35
N VAL A 166 1.89 20.93 12.16
CA VAL A 166 2.75 19.82 11.75
C VAL A 166 2.27 18.51 12.35
N PHE A 167 2.26 17.47 11.53
CA PHE A 167 2.06 16.10 12.03
C PHE A 167 3.39 15.58 12.58
N VAL A 168 3.34 15.04 13.81
CA VAL A 168 4.51 14.50 14.50
C VAL A 168 4.23 13.08 14.93
N ALA A 169 5.12 12.16 14.56
CA ALA A 169 5.10 10.79 15.07
C ALA A 169 6.12 10.64 16.21
N ILE A 170 5.68 10.07 17.31
CA ILE A 170 6.54 9.75 18.46
C ILE A 170 7.43 8.57 18.09
N ALA A 171 8.75 8.71 18.30
CA ALA A 171 9.74 7.74 17.83
C ALA A 171 9.53 6.34 18.44
N ASP A 172 9.25 6.28 19.74
CA ASP A 172 9.19 5.01 20.51
C ASP A 172 7.89 4.22 20.29
N THR A 173 6.78 4.91 20.04
CA THR A 173 5.45 4.28 19.97
C THR A 173 4.87 4.28 18.57
N GLY A 174 5.37 5.14 17.68
CA GLY A 174 4.79 5.38 16.37
C GLY A 174 3.43 6.10 16.41
N ALA A 175 2.94 6.47 17.60
CA ALA A 175 1.73 7.30 17.72
C ALA A 175 1.96 8.65 17.06
N ASP A 176 1.00 9.12 16.28
CA ASP A 176 1.08 10.40 15.59
C ASP A 176 -0.04 11.35 15.99
N GLY A 177 0.22 12.64 15.86
CA GLY A 177 -0.72 13.68 16.17
C GLY A 177 -0.38 15.00 15.49
N LEU A 178 -1.35 15.92 15.47
CA LEU A 178 -1.18 17.28 14.96
C LEU A 178 -0.74 18.21 16.08
N VAL A 179 0.41 18.88 15.87
CA VAL A 179 0.87 19.98 16.70
C VAL A 179 0.47 21.28 15.97
N GLY A 180 -0.47 22.03 16.55
CA GLY A 180 -0.91 23.33 16.01
C GLY A 180 0.22 24.37 16.04
N MET A 181 0.19 25.27 15.07
CA MET A 181 1.05 26.47 15.04
C MET A 181 0.31 27.65 15.65
#